data_06c2c73a9533eb0abc8aba2104519aaa
#
_entry.id   06c2c73a9533eb0abc8aba2104519aaa
#
_cell.length_a   1.000
_cell.length_b   1.000
_cell.length_c   1.000
_cell.angle_alpha   90.00
_cell.angle_beta   90.00
_cell.angle_gamma   90.00
#
_symmetry.space_group_name_H-M   'P 1'
#
loop_
_entity.id
_entity.type
_entity.pdbx_description
1 polymer ?
#
loop_
_entity_poly.entity_id
_entity_poly.type
_entity_poly.pdbx_seq_one_letter_code
_entity_poly.pdbx_strand_id
1 'polypeptide(L)'
;MSCDHQACRPSSRRSVLRTIALGGGAALLTTLPLAARAAGHVDVLLLSCMDYRLMDEVSAYMQGRGLKDAYDHVILAGASRGALTDKRPDWGRTFFQHLDVAIQLHKVKKVMVVDHRDCGAYRVFLGEAAVSTPAKELAEHELYLRKLRAEIRKRHPALEVELGLMGLDGKVQTIT
;
A
#
# COMPACT_ATOMS: atom_id res chain seq x y z
N MET A 1 52.23 4.86 -45.07
CA MET A 1 51.17 5.56 -44.33
C MET A 1 51.20 5.09 -42.90
N SER A 2 51.75 5.93 -42.02
CA SER A 2 52.09 5.58 -40.62
C SER A 2 50.90 6.02 -39.74
N CYS A 3 50.33 5.09 -38.98
CA CYS A 3 49.31 5.42 -37.96
C CYS A 3 49.99 5.49 -36.62
N ASP A 4 50.07 6.71 -36.07
CA ASP A 4 50.53 6.98 -34.70
C ASP A 4 49.52 6.47 -33.69
N HIS A 5 49.93 5.51 -32.85
CA HIS A 5 49.21 5.08 -31.65
C HIS A 5 49.54 6.00 -30.48
N GLN A 6 48.69 7.02 -30.25
CA GLN A 6 48.76 7.84 -29.07
C GLN A 6 48.15 7.07 -27.89
N ALA A 7 48.99 6.62 -26.97
CA ALA A 7 48.63 5.88 -25.80
C ALA A 7 47.79 6.73 -24.81
N CYS A 8 46.57 6.29 -24.55
CA CYS A 8 45.71 6.83 -23.53
C CYS A 8 46.28 6.45 -22.13
N ARG A 9 46.86 7.41 -21.43
CA ARG A 9 47.33 7.20 -20.05
C ARG A 9 46.13 7.20 -19.10
N PRO A 10 45.94 6.15 -18.25
CA PRO A 10 44.91 6.19 -17.23
C PRO A 10 45.28 7.22 -16.15
N SER A 11 44.44 8.19 -15.88
CA SER A 11 44.62 9.12 -14.78
C SER A 11 44.53 8.40 -13.42
N SER A 12 45.63 8.43 -12.69
CA SER A 12 45.73 7.83 -11.38
C SER A 12 44.81 8.53 -10.38
N ARG A 13 44.07 7.75 -9.55
CA ARG A 13 43.20 8.27 -8.48
C ARG A 13 43.94 9.21 -7.51
N ARG A 14 45.27 9.13 -7.45
CA ARG A 14 46.13 10.05 -6.65
C ARG A 14 46.26 11.44 -7.23
N SER A 15 46.09 11.62 -8.55
CA SER A 15 46.16 12.93 -9.21
C SER A 15 44.92 13.79 -8.92
N VAL A 16 43.73 13.14 -8.81
CA VAL A 16 42.48 13.84 -8.51
C VAL A 16 42.48 14.41 -7.07
N LEU A 17 43.05 13.69 -6.11
CA LEU A 17 43.11 14.13 -4.71
C LEU A 17 44.10 15.29 -4.47
N ARG A 18 45.14 15.46 -5.31
CA ARG A 18 46.10 16.56 -5.18
C ARG A 18 45.55 17.91 -5.69
N THR A 19 44.57 17.89 -6.61
CA THR A 19 43.98 19.13 -7.14
C THR A 19 42.99 19.76 -6.18
N ILE A 20 42.44 18.97 -5.23
CA ILE A 20 41.48 19.45 -4.23
C ILE A 20 42.19 20.12 -3.05
N ALA A 21 43.50 19.85 -2.82
CA ALA A 21 44.26 20.36 -1.68
C ALA A 21 44.87 21.73 -1.85
N LEU A 22 44.88 22.34 -3.06
CA LEU A 22 45.56 23.61 -3.35
C LEU A 22 44.66 24.75 -3.86
N GLY A 23 43.35 24.51 -3.93
CA GLY A 23 42.34 25.53 -4.25
C GLY A 23 41.71 26.03 -2.96
N GLY A 24 42.31 27.05 -2.33
CA GLY A 24 41.71 27.75 -1.18
C GLY A 24 40.44 28.46 -1.61
N GLY A 25 39.32 27.78 -1.50
CA GLY A 25 37.98 28.31 -1.54
C GLY A 25 37.19 27.63 -0.42
N ALA A 26 36.88 28.37 0.64
CA ALA A 26 35.91 27.97 1.62
C ALA A 26 34.57 27.80 0.92
N ALA A 27 34.34 26.63 0.29
CA ALA A 27 33.01 26.20 -0.05
C ALA A 27 32.30 26.00 1.29
N LEU A 28 31.52 27.00 1.71
CA LEU A 28 30.41 26.82 2.62
C LEU A 28 29.59 25.69 2.04
N LEU A 29 29.88 24.44 2.48
CA LEU A 29 28.93 23.36 2.45
C LEU A 29 27.78 23.83 3.35
N THR A 30 26.87 24.62 2.76
CA THR A 30 25.53 24.69 3.28
C THR A 30 25.03 23.25 3.18
N THR A 31 25.20 22.50 4.27
CA THR A 31 24.40 21.32 4.54
C THR A 31 22.98 21.84 4.61
N LEU A 32 22.34 21.94 3.45
CA LEU A 32 20.89 21.97 3.40
C LEU A 32 20.51 20.77 4.28
N PRO A 33 19.81 20.98 5.40
CA PRO A 33 19.25 19.85 6.08
C PRO A 33 18.47 19.13 4.98
N LEU A 34 18.90 17.90 4.59
CA LEU A 34 17.95 16.97 4.04
C LEU A 34 16.90 16.94 5.14
N ALA A 35 15.81 17.70 4.93
CA ALA A 35 14.64 17.56 5.74
C ALA A 35 14.34 16.06 5.63
N ALA A 36 14.76 15.30 6.64
CA ALA A 36 14.29 13.95 6.80
C ALA A 36 12.78 14.15 6.70
N ARG A 37 12.20 13.71 5.59
CA ARG A 37 10.77 13.73 5.41
C ARG A 37 10.31 12.92 6.59
N ALA A 38 9.93 13.60 7.68
CA ALA A 38 9.41 12.96 8.86
C ALA A 38 8.37 12.00 8.34
N ALA A 39 8.44 10.73 8.76
CA ALA A 39 7.50 9.70 8.36
C ALA A 39 6.13 10.37 8.37
N GLY A 40 5.55 10.59 7.18
CA GLY A 40 4.41 11.48 7.03
C GLY A 40 3.29 10.94 7.90
N HIS A 41 2.54 11.82 8.55
CA HIS A 41 1.36 11.42 9.27
C HIS A 41 0.34 10.89 8.26
N VAL A 42 0.05 9.61 8.33
CA VAL A 42 -0.89 8.92 7.45
C VAL A 42 -2.08 8.50 8.31
N ASP A 43 -3.24 9.08 8.03
CA ASP A 43 -4.42 8.81 8.86
C ASP A 43 -5.12 7.48 8.56
N VAL A 44 -4.84 6.87 7.39
CA VAL A 44 -5.61 5.74 6.86
C VAL A 44 -4.70 4.57 6.49
N LEU A 45 -5.11 3.35 6.88
CA LEU A 45 -4.66 2.11 6.24
C LEU A 45 -5.80 1.57 5.37
N LEU A 46 -5.51 1.38 4.10
CA LEU A 46 -6.41 0.73 3.14
C LEU A 46 -6.10 -0.77 3.06
N LEU A 47 -7.11 -1.60 3.11
CA LEU A 47 -7.06 -3.00 2.69
C LEU A 47 -7.91 -3.16 1.42
N SER A 48 -7.30 -3.62 0.32
CA SER A 48 -8.01 -3.92 -0.93
C SER A 48 -7.63 -5.29 -1.50
N CYS A 49 -8.36 -5.71 -2.54
CA CYS A 49 -8.02 -6.92 -3.28
C CYS A 49 -6.84 -6.69 -4.23
N MET A 50 -6.12 -7.78 -4.55
CA MET A 50 -5.04 -7.80 -5.54
C MET A 50 -5.51 -7.87 -6.99
N ASP A 51 -6.80 -7.75 -7.28
CA ASP A 51 -7.34 -7.88 -8.62
C ASP A 51 -6.76 -6.78 -9.54
N TYR A 52 -6.06 -7.22 -10.59
CA TYR A 52 -5.36 -6.33 -11.52
C TYR A 52 -6.28 -5.33 -12.23
N ARG A 53 -7.58 -5.64 -12.35
CA ARG A 53 -8.57 -4.79 -13.01
C ARG A 53 -8.89 -3.52 -12.23
N LEU A 54 -8.49 -3.45 -10.95
CA LEU A 54 -8.93 -2.40 -10.02
C LEU A 54 -7.77 -1.62 -9.40
N MET A 55 -6.54 -1.80 -9.87
CA MET A 55 -5.38 -1.09 -9.31
C MET A 55 -5.51 0.43 -9.51
N ASP A 56 -5.88 0.87 -10.71
CA ASP A 56 -6.06 2.27 -11.04
C ASP A 56 -7.34 2.84 -10.40
N GLU A 57 -8.42 2.07 -10.38
CA GLU A 57 -9.71 2.43 -9.76
C GLU A 57 -9.58 2.66 -8.25
N VAL A 58 -8.83 1.80 -7.56
CA VAL A 58 -8.53 1.98 -6.13
C VAL A 58 -7.71 3.24 -5.90
N SER A 59 -6.69 3.48 -6.72
CA SER A 59 -5.89 4.71 -6.65
C SER A 59 -6.74 5.96 -6.91
N ALA A 60 -7.57 5.94 -7.96
CA ALA A 60 -8.48 7.03 -8.29
C ALA A 60 -9.51 7.29 -7.18
N TYR A 61 -10.06 6.24 -6.59
CA TYR A 61 -10.96 6.34 -5.44
C TYR A 61 -10.30 7.04 -4.26
N MET A 62 -9.08 6.63 -3.89
CA MET A 62 -8.35 7.25 -2.78
C MET A 62 -7.99 8.71 -3.08
N GLN A 63 -7.62 9.05 -4.33
CA GLN A 63 -7.43 10.44 -4.75
C GLN A 63 -8.71 11.26 -4.63
N GLY A 64 -9.83 10.71 -5.09
CA GLY A 64 -11.16 11.36 -4.99
C GLY A 64 -11.60 11.59 -3.53
N ARG A 65 -11.07 10.81 -2.59
CA ARG A 65 -11.27 10.98 -1.14
C ARG A 65 -10.29 12.01 -0.53
N GLY A 66 -9.43 12.64 -1.33
CA GLY A 66 -8.39 13.57 -0.85
C GLY A 66 -7.22 12.89 -0.14
N LEU A 67 -7.04 11.58 -0.33
CA LEU A 67 -6.04 10.75 0.33
C LEU A 67 -4.83 10.44 -0.56
N LYS A 68 -4.60 11.22 -1.61
CA LYS A 68 -3.40 11.04 -2.45
C LYS A 68 -2.14 11.12 -1.59
N ASP A 69 -1.29 10.10 -1.68
CA ASP A 69 -0.03 9.99 -0.92
C ASP A 69 -0.21 10.08 0.61
N ALA A 70 -1.42 9.77 1.12
CA ALA A 70 -1.79 9.92 2.52
C ALA A 70 -2.45 8.67 3.12
N TYR A 71 -2.12 7.49 2.62
CA TYR A 71 -2.58 6.21 3.17
C TYR A 71 -1.54 5.12 3.02
N ASP A 72 -1.50 4.20 3.98
CA ASP A 72 -0.81 2.91 3.84
C ASP A 72 -1.71 1.92 3.10
N HIS A 73 -1.15 0.99 2.35
CA HIS A 73 -1.92 0.05 1.55
C HIS A 73 -1.49 -1.39 1.78
N VAL A 74 -2.40 -2.22 2.28
CA VAL A 74 -2.27 -3.67 2.32
C VAL A 74 -3.14 -4.28 1.24
N ILE A 75 -2.58 -5.18 0.44
CA ILE A 75 -3.25 -5.85 -0.68
C ILE A 75 -3.28 -7.35 -0.41
N LEU A 76 -4.50 -7.92 -0.34
CA LEU A 76 -4.73 -9.35 -0.18
C LEU A 76 -5.75 -9.86 -1.19
N ALA A 77 -5.58 -11.10 -1.67
CA ALA A 77 -6.61 -11.72 -2.50
C ALA A 77 -7.94 -11.82 -1.73
N GLY A 78 -8.98 -11.13 -2.22
CA GLY A 78 -10.29 -11.08 -1.60
C GLY A 78 -10.39 -10.17 -0.39
N ALA A 79 -9.43 -9.27 -0.19
CA ALA A 79 -9.40 -8.27 0.88
C ALA A 79 -9.98 -8.76 2.22
N SER A 80 -11.22 -8.42 2.59
CA SER A 80 -11.83 -8.82 3.86
C SER A 80 -11.93 -10.35 4.01
N ARG A 81 -12.31 -11.08 2.96
CA ARG A 81 -12.37 -12.55 3.00
C ARG A 81 -10.97 -13.15 3.11
N GLY A 82 -9.98 -12.56 2.44
CA GLY A 82 -8.58 -12.98 2.52
C GLY A 82 -8.01 -12.84 3.92
N ALA A 83 -8.29 -11.73 4.60
CA ALA A 83 -7.85 -11.49 5.97
C ALA A 83 -8.52 -12.41 7.01
N LEU A 84 -9.67 -13.01 6.66
CA LEU A 84 -10.45 -13.89 7.56
C LEU A 84 -10.45 -15.36 7.12
N THR A 85 -9.70 -15.73 6.09
CA THR A 85 -9.74 -17.12 5.61
C THR A 85 -8.98 -18.08 6.52
N ASP A 86 -9.63 -19.15 6.89
CA ASP A 86 -9.04 -20.31 7.59
C ASP A 86 -8.13 -21.15 6.70
N LYS A 87 -8.34 -21.11 5.37
CA LYS A 87 -7.49 -21.79 4.38
C LYS A 87 -6.09 -21.18 4.29
N ARG A 88 -5.90 -19.95 4.70
CA ARG A 88 -4.62 -19.21 4.69
C ARG A 88 -4.53 -18.32 5.94
N PRO A 89 -4.40 -18.90 7.13
CA PRO A 89 -4.44 -18.15 8.39
C PRO A 89 -3.29 -17.12 8.51
N ASP A 90 -2.20 -17.33 7.79
CA ASP A 90 -1.07 -16.40 7.75
C ASP A 90 -1.43 -15.05 7.11
N TRP A 91 -2.40 -15.02 6.20
CA TRP A 91 -2.83 -13.76 5.56
C TRP A 91 -3.49 -12.81 6.56
N GLY A 92 -4.35 -13.34 7.42
CA GLY A 92 -4.94 -12.55 8.50
C GLY A 92 -3.89 -12.07 9.49
N ARG A 93 -2.95 -12.95 9.87
CA ARG A 93 -1.83 -12.59 10.73
C ARG A 93 -0.99 -11.47 10.12
N THR A 94 -0.64 -11.59 8.86
CA THR A 94 0.13 -10.58 8.11
C THR A 94 -0.62 -9.26 8.07
N PHE A 95 -1.92 -9.25 7.75
CA PHE A 95 -2.72 -8.03 7.75
C PHE A 95 -2.67 -7.31 9.11
N PHE A 96 -2.88 -8.03 10.22
CA PHE A 96 -2.87 -7.41 11.53
C PHE A 96 -1.48 -6.93 11.94
N GLN A 97 -0.42 -7.65 11.58
CA GLN A 97 0.96 -7.19 11.81
C GLN A 97 1.28 -5.89 11.04
N HIS A 98 0.82 -5.76 9.78
CA HIS A 98 0.95 -4.52 9.04
C HIS A 98 0.14 -3.37 9.67
N LEU A 99 -1.06 -3.67 10.15
CA LEU A 99 -1.89 -2.68 10.87
C LEU A 99 -1.18 -2.19 12.15
N ASP A 100 -0.59 -3.09 12.93
CA ASP A 100 0.18 -2.74 14.13
C ASP A 100 1.37 -1.83 13.79
N VAL A 101 2.10 -2.13 12.71
CA VAL A 101 3.21 -1.31 12.22
C VAL A 101 2.72 0.06 11.76
N ALA A 102 1.63 0.13 11.00
CA ALA A 102 1.05 1.38 10.53
C ALA A 102 0.60 2.29 11.69
N ILE A 103 -0.03 1.70 12.72
CA ILE A 103 -0.38 2.43 13.95
C ILE A 103 0.88 2.95 14.66
N GLN A 104 1.92 2.13 14.77
CA GLN A 104 3.15 2.50 15.47
C GLN A 104 3.91 3.61 14.75
N LEU A 105 4.13 3.48 13.45
CA LEU A 105 4.96 4.38 12.65
C LEU A 105 4.21 5.64 12.17
N HIS A 106 3.00 5.44 11.63
CA HIS A 106 2.27 6.49 10.93
C HIS A 106 1.10 7.06 11.72
N LYS A 107 0.79 6.46 12.91
CA LYS A 107 -0.31 6.92 13.77
C LYS A 107 -1.68 6.83 13.09
N VAL A 108 -1.88 5.80 12.26
CA VAL A 108 -3.14 5.53 11.57
C VAL A 108 -4.32 5.54 12.55
N LYS A 109 -5.39 6.22 12.20
CA LYS A 109 -6.62 6.36 13.00
C LYS A 109 -7.83 5.66 12.38
N LYS A 110 -7.72 5.33 11.09
CA LYS A 110 -8.81 4.72 10.32
C LYS A 110 -8.30 3.55 9.48
N VAL A 111 -9.09 2.48 9.43
CA VAL A 111 -8.93 1.41 8.45
C VAL A 111 -10.07 1.51 7.44
N MET A 112 -9.74 1.55 6.16
CA MET A 112 -10.69 1.41 5.06
C MET A 112 -10.55 0.00 4.49
N VAL A 113 -11.62 -0.76 4.46
CA VAL A 113 -11.66 -2.10 3.84
C VAL A 113 -12.54 -2.02 2.61
N VAL A 114 -11.94 -2.22 1.43
CA VAL A 114 -12.61 -2.13 0.15
C VAL A 114 -12.54 -3.48 -0.55
N ASP A 115 -13.65 -4.22 -0.51
CA ASP A 115 -13.87 -5.40 -1.36
C ASP A 115 -14.34 -4.96 -2.74
N HIS A 116 -14.44 -5.88 -3.68
CA HIS A 116 -14.95 -5.55 -5.01
C HIS A 116 -15.87 -6.64 -5.58
N ARG A 117 -16.76 -6.23 -6.49
CA ARG A 117 -17.65 -7.12 -7.25
C ARG A 117 -16.87 -8.06 -8.16
N ASP A 118 -17.43 -9.19 -8.46
CA ASP A 118 -16.85 -10.23 -9.34
C ASP A 118 -15.47 -10.72 -8.87
N CYS A 119 -15.30 -10.85 -7.55
CA CYS A 119 -14.04 -11.23 -6.95
C CYS A 119 -13.74 -12.73 -7.09
N GLY A 120 -12.69 -13.07 -7.87
CA GLY A 120 -12.24 -14.44 -8.05
C GLY A 120 -11.84 -15.14 -6.74
N ALA A 121 -11.28 -14.42 -5.77
CA ALA A 121 -10.91 -14.99 -4.49
C ALA A 121 -12.13 -15.43 -3.66
N TYR A 122 -13.24 -14.71 -3.72
CA TYR A 122 -14.49 -15.13 -3.09
C TYR A 122 -15.01 -16.44 -3.68
N ARG A 123 -14.94 -16.63 -5.02
CA ARG A 123 -15.26 -17.92 -5.66
C ARG A 123 -14.35 -19.05 -5.18
N VAL A 124 -13.05 -18.79 -5.08
CA VAL A 124 -12.07 -19.80 -4.63
C VAL A 124 -12.30 -20.22 -3.18
N PHE A 125 -12.65 -19.27 -2.30
CA PHE A 125 -12.80 -19.56 -0.87
C PHE A 125 -14.18 -20.08 -0.49
N LEU A 126 -15.24 -19.62 -1.16
CA LEU A 126 -16.64 -19.93 -0.80
C LEU A 126 -17.29 -20.90 -1.76
N GLY A 127 -16.76 -21.05 -2.98
CA GLY A 127 -17.38 -21.80 -4.07
C GLY A 127 -18.30 -20.93 -4.93
N GLU A 128 -18.49 -21.34 -6.17
CA GLU A 128 -19.28 -20.62 -7.19
C GLU A 128 -20.72 -20.33 -6.74
N ALA A 129 -21.36 -21.30 -6.07
CA ALA A 129 -22.75 -21.19 -5.63
C ALA A 129 -23.00 -20.04 -4.65
N ALA A 130 -22.01 -19.70 -3.82
CA ALA A 130 -22.11 -18.64 -2.82
C ALA A 130 -22.16 -17.23 -3.44
N VAL A 131 -21.59 -17.06 -4.63
CA VAL A 131 -21.51 -15.78 -5.33
C VAL A 131 -22.22 -15.82 -6.70
N SER A 132 -23.11 -16.78 -6.91
CA SER A 132 -23.73 -17.05 -8.21
C SER A 132 -24.73 -15.99 -8.70
N THR A 133 -25.17 -15.10 -7.83
CA THR A 133 -26.04 -13.96 -8.16
C THR A 133 -25.55 -12.70 -7.49
N PRO A 134 -25.85 -11.50 -8.04
CA PRO A 134 -25.46 -10.23 -7.43
C PRO A 134 -25.93 -10.05 -5.98
N ALA A 135 -27.08 -10.62 -5.63
CA ALA A 135 -27.63 -10.56 -4.27
C ALA A 135 -26.85 -11.45 -3.30
N LYS A 136 -26.51 -12.69 -3.71
CA LYS A 136 -25.70 -13.60 -2.89
C LYS A 136 -24.29 -13.05 -2.70
N GLU A 137 -23.68 -12.58 -3.78
CA GLU A 137 -22.37 -11.94 -3.75
C GLU A 137 -22.35 -10.77 -2.76
N LEU A 138 -23.34 -9.86 -2.84
CA LEU A 138 -23.46 -8.74 -1.91
C LEU A 138 -23.54 -9.23 -0.46
N ALA A 139 -24.36 -10.23 -0.18
CA ALA A 139 -24.54 -10.78 1.16
C ALA A 139 -23.22 -11.33 1.73
N GLU A 140 -22.44 -12.04 0.92
CA GLU A 140 -21.14 -12.55 1.34
C GLU A 140 -20.13 -11.42 1.60
N HIS A 141 -20.05 -10.43 0.73
CA HIS A 141 -19.19 -9.26 0.97
C HIS A 141 -19.58 -8.52 2.24
N GLU A 142 -20.85 -8.24 2.46
CA GLU A 142 -21.34 -7.60 3.68
C GLU A 142 -20.98 -8.41 4.93
N LEU A 143 -21.15 -9.72 4.87
CA LEU A 143 -20.83 -10.62 5.98
C LEU A 143 -19.34 -10.52 6.38
N TYR A 144 -18.43 -10.65 5.38
CA TYR A 144 -16.99 -10.65 5.67
C TYR A 144 -16.46 -9.26 6.00
N LEU A 145 -16.95 -8.22 5.38
CA LEU A 145 -16.63 -6.83 5.72
C LEU A 145 -16.99 -6.53 7.18
N ARG A 146 -18.22 -6.87 7.60
CA ARG A 146 -18.65 -6.66 9.00
C ARG A 146 -17.89 -7.53 9.99
N LYS A 147 -17.58 -8.78 9.67
CA LYS A 147 -16.74 -9.65 10.50
C LYS A 147 -15.34 -9.06 10.67
N LEU A 148 -14.71 -8.60 9.61
CA LEU A 148 -13.38 -8.00 9.70
C LEU A 148 -13.40 -6.70 10.52
N ARG A 149 -14.42 -5.84 10.34
CA ARG A 149 -14.61 -4.66 11.20
C ARG A 149 -14.70 -5.03 12.69
N ALA A 150 -15.43 -6.09 13.02
CA ALA A 150 -15.54 -6.56 14.40
C ALA A 150 -14.20 -7.03 14.95
N GLU A 151 -13.41 -7.79 14.18
CA GLU A 151 -12.08 -8.24 14.57
C GLU A 151 -11.08 -7.08 14.72
N ILE A 152 -11.12 -6.08 13.83
CA ILE A 152 -10.29 -4.88 13.95
C ILE A 152 -10.64 -4.12 15.23
N ARG A 153 -11.92 -3.83 15.47
CA ARG A 153 -12.37 -3.10 16.66
C ARG A 153 -12.10 -3.83 17.97
N LYS A 154 -12.14 -5.15 17.96
CA LYS A 154 -11.77 -5.98 19.12
C LYS A 154 -10.31 -5.80 19.51
N ARG A 155 -9.41 -5.69 18.54
CA ARG A 155 -7.95 -5.53 18.77
C ARG A 155 -7.56 -4.08 18.97
N HIS A 156 -8.20 -3.17 18.24
CA HIS A 156 -7.90 -1.75 18.19
C HIS A 156 -9.18 -0.93 18.33
N PRO A 157 -9.77 -0.83 19.54
CA PRO A 157 -11.09 -0.21 19.74
C PRO A 157 -11.12 1.30 19.42
N ALA A 158 -9.98 1.96 19.38
CA ALA A 158 -9.88 3.37 19.04
C ALA A 158 -9.89 3.66 17.52
N LEU A 159 -9.76 2.61 16.68
CA LEU A 159 -9.73 2.80 15.24
C LEU A 159 -11.16 2.97 14.67
N GLU A 160 -11.31 3.94 13.78
CA GLU A 160 -12.44 3.98 12.86
C GLU A 160 -12.29 2.88 11.80
N VAL A 161 -13.42 2.27 11.42
CA VAL A 161 -13.42 1.27 10.34
C VAL A 161 -14.51 1.61 9.36
N GLU A 162 -14.11 1.93 8.13
CA GLU A 162 -14.97 2.20 6.98
C GLU A 162 -14.97 1.00 6.04
N LEU A 163 -16.16 0.61 5.55
CA LEU A 163 -16.35 -0.55 4.70
C LEU A 163 -16.91 -0.13 3.35
N GLY A 164 -16.35 -0.66 2.27
CA GLY A 164 -16.79 -0.40 0.91
C GLY A 164 -16.83 -1.65 0.04
N LEU A 165 -17.72 -1.63 -0.94
CA LEU A 165 -17.77 -2.61 -2.03
C LEU A 165 -17.65 -1.86 -3.35
N MET A 166 -16.52 -2.05 -4.05
CA MET A 166 -16.21 -1.40 -5.32
C MET A 166 -16.79 -2.19 -6.50
N GLY A 167 -17.46 -1.50 -7.39
CA GLY A 167 -17.81 -2.05 -8.71
C GLY A 167 -16.58 -2.10 -9.62
N LEU A 168 -16.66 -2.85 -10.72
CA LEU A 168 -15.61 -2.87 -11.75
C LEU A 168 -15.48 -1.51 -12.49
N ASP A 169 -16.42 -0.60 -12.28
CA ASP A 169 -16.39 0.80 -12.75
C ASP A 169 -15.73 1.77 -11.76
N GLY A 170 -15.11 1.26 -10.70
CA GLY A 170 -14.45 2.05 -9.66
C GLY A 170 -15.38 2.73 -8.65
N LYS A 171 -16.71 2.64 -8.82
CA LYS A 171 -17.64 3.23 -7.85
C LYS A 171 -17.73 2.37 -6.60
N VAL A 172 -17.71 3.01 -5.44
CA VAL A 172 -17.76 2.34 -4.15
C VAL A 172 -19.10 2.56 -3.47
N GLN A 173 -19.77 1.44 -3.18
CA GLN A 173 -20.95 1.40 -2.32
C GLN A 173 -20.47 1.30 -0.86
N THR A 174 -20.89 2.22 0.00
CA THR A 174 -20.63 2.14 1.45
C THR A 174 -21.44 0.99 2.07
N ILE A 175 -20.79 0.19 2.92
CA ILE A 175 -21.41 -0.88 3.71
C ILE A 175 -21.46 -0.43 5.18
N THR A 176 -22.63 -0.47 5.77
CA THR A 176 -22.87 -0.04 7.17
C THR A 176 -22.73 -1.17 8.20
#